data_d0699714dd13b6e5b1fb19bcdf5514af
#
_entry.id   d0699714dd13b6e5b1fb19bcdf5514af
#
_cell.length_a   1.000
_cell.length_b   1.000
_cell.length_c   1.000
_cell.angle_alpha   90.00
_cell.angle_beta   90.00
_cell.angle_gamma   90.00
#
_symmetry.space_group_name_H-M   'P 1'
#
loop_
_entity.id
_entity.type
_entity.pdbx_description
1 polymer ?
#
loop_
_entity_poly.entity_id
_entity_poly.type
_entity_poly.pdbx_seq_one_letter_code
_entity_poly.pdbx_strand_id
1 'polypeptide(L)'
;SLEKGEMKMNNTPKVKIGIVAVSRDCFPESLSVTRREALVAAYKAKYDESEIYECPICIVESEIHMIQALEDIKKAGCNALCVYLGNFGPEISETLLAKHFDGPAMFVAAAEERGDNLCQGRGDAYCGMLNASYNLRLRNIKAYIPEYPVGTAEECADMINEFVPIANWSNSESPTGPFQITVFAP
;
A
#
# COMPACT_ATOMS: atom_id res chain seq x y z
N SER A 1 -5.62 1.04 51.22
CA SER A 1 -6.32 1.18 49.95
C SER A 1 -5.50 0.51 48.86
N LEU A 2 -5.97 -0.64 48.39
CA LEU A 2 -5.37 -1.36 47.27
C LEU A 2 -5.86 -0.69 45.99
N GLU A 3 -4.98 0.03 45.28
CA GLU A 3 -5.23 0.50 43.92
C GLU A 3 -5.34 -0.73 43.00
N LYS A 4 -6.55 -0.99 42.52
CA LYS A 4 -6.78 -1.93 41.41
C LYS A 4 -6.19 -1.32 40.15
N GLY A 5 -4.96 -1.67 39.81
CA GLY A 5 -4.41 -1.43 38.50
C GLY A 5 -5.25 -2.20 37.45
N GLU A 6 -6.06 -1.49 36.70
CA GLU A 6 -6.70 -2.07 35.52
C GLU A 6 -5.59 -2.45 34.50
N MET A 7 -5.29 -3.74 34.46
CA MET A 7 -4.44 -4.29 33.41
C MET A 7 -5.25 -4.29 32.11
N LYS A 8 -5.12 -3.20 31.34
CA LYS A 8 -5.69 -3.10 30.00
C LYS A 8 -4.94 -4.07 29.12
N MET A 9 -5.47 -5.28 28.99
CA MET A 9 -4.96 -6.25 28.02
C MET A 9 -5.27 -5.72 26.63
N ASN A 10 -4.26 -5.13 25.99
CA ASN A 10 -4.37 -4.67 24.61
C ASN A 10 -4.06 -5.84 23.68
N ASN A 11 -5.09 -6.64 23.39
CA ASN A 11 -5.00 -7.82 22.52
C ASN A 11 -5.14 -7.46 21.02
N THR A 12 -5.05 -6.18 20.69
CA THR A 12 -5.12 -5.74 19.30
C THR A 12 -3.79 -6.03 18.61
N PRO A 13 -3.74 -6.84 17.57
CA PRO A 13 -2.51 -7.07 16.82
C PRO A 13 -1.98 -5.74 16.30
N LYS A 14 -0.69 -5.49 16.46
CA LYS A 14 -0.08 -4.32 15.84
C LYS A 14 -0.02 -4.52 14.34
N VAL A 15 -0.55 -3.58 13.58
CA VAL A 15 -0.41 -3.54 12.12
C VAL A 15 0.98 -3.03 11.76
N LYS A 16 1.59 -3.67 10.77
CA LYS A 16 2.78 -3.18 10.08
C LYS A 16 2.58 -3.33 8.58
N ILE A 17 2.39 -2.19 7.92
CA ILE A 17 2.10 -2.11 6.50
C ILE A 17 3.41 -2.01 5.72
N GLY A 18 3.68 -2.98 4.85
CA GLY A 18 4.76 -2.87 3.87
C GLY A 18 4.35 -1.96 2.72
N ILE A 19 5.07 -0.85 2.54
CA ILE A 19 4.86 0.07 1.41
C ILE A 19 5.75 -0.38 0.27
N VAL A 20 5.15 -0.88 -0.80
CA VAL A 20 5.82 -1.37 -2.01
C VAL A 20 5.45 -0.47 -3.18
N ALA A 21 6.40 0.30 -3.66
CA ALA A 21 6.20 1.14 -4.83
C ALA A 21 6.37 0.35 -6.13
N VAL A 22 5.62 0.73 -7.15
CA VAL A 22 5.68 0.14 -8.48
C VAL A 22 6.05 1.18 -9.52
N SER A 23 6.66 0.74 -10.61
CA SER A 23 7.00 1.58 -11.75
C SER A 23 6.83 0.79 -13.04
N ARG A 24 6.43 1.48 -14.11
CA ARG A 24 6.42 0.92 -15.45
C ARG A 24 7.60 1.47 -16.25
N ASP A 25 8.27 0.61 -16.99
CA ASP A 25 9.51 0.87 -17.73
C ASP A 25 9.48 2.08 -18.68
N CYS A 26 8.30 2.47 -19.17
CA CYS A 26 8.13 3.65 -20.03
C CYS A 26 7.99 4.98 -19.26
N PHE A 27 7.99 4.95 -17.91
CA PHE A 27 7.95 6.12 -17.04
C PHE A 27 9.24 6.23 -16.22
N PRO A 28 9.60 7.45 -15.76
CA PRO A 28 10.81 7.61 -14.93
C PRO A 28 10.67 6.84 -13.59
N GLU A 29 11.52 5.86 -13.37
CA GLU A 29 11.62 5.14 -12.09
C GLU A 29 11.88 6.10 -10.93
N SER A 30 12.77 7.08 -11.13
CA SER A 30 13.11 8.09 -10.14
C SER A 30 11.90 8.86 -9.61
N LEU A 31 10.89 9.08 -10.44
CA LEU A 31 9.65 9.73 -10.03
C LEU A 31 8.90 8.89 -8.98
N SER A 32 8.81 7.59 -9.20
CA SER A 32 8.17 6.68 -8.26
C SER A 32 8.95 6.57 -6.94
N VAL A 33 10.28 6.56 -7.01
CA VAL A 33 11.16 6.59 -5.82
C VAL A 33 10.90 7.85 -5.00
N THR A 34 10.99 9.02 -5.62
CA THR A 34 10.80 10.31 -4.94
C THR A 34 9.40 10.42 -4.32
N ARG A 35 8.37 9.99 -5.03
CA ARG A 35 6.98 10.01 -4.54
C ARG A 35 6.78 9.06 -3.36
N ARG A 36 7.40 7.87 -3.38
CA ARG A 36 7.38 6.94 -2.25
C ARG A 36 8.06 7.54 -1.01
N GLU A 37 9.25 8.13 -1.18
CA GLU A 37 9.96 8.78 -0.09
C GLU A 37 9.13 9.91 0.52
N ALA A 38 8.47 10.73 -0.31
CA ALA A 38 7.58 11.78 0.16
C ALA A 38 6.38 11.22 0.94
N LEU A 39 5.76 10.14 0.44
CA LEU A 39 4.66 9.45 1.13
C LEU A 39 5.09 8.93 2.52
N VAL A 40 6.23 8.26 2.58
CA VAL A 40 6.75 7.71 3.85
C VAL A 40 7.07 8.84 4.85
N ALA A 41 7.67 9.93 4.36
CA ALA A 41 7.94 11.12 5.18
C ALA A 41 6.64 11.76 5.70
N ALA A 42 5.62 11.90 4.84
CA ALA A 42 4.31 12.45 5.23
C ALA A 42 3.62 11.57 6.29
N TYR A 43 3.67 10.25 6.13
CA TYR A 43 3.10 9.34 7.12
C TYR A 43 3.80 9.48 8.48
N LYS A 44 5.13 9.42 8.52
CA LYS A 44 5.94 9.54 9.74
C LYS A 44 5.76 10.89 10.45
N ALA A 45 5.48 11.95 9.69
CA ALA A 45 5.24 13.27 10.27
C ALA A 45 3.89 13.39 11.01
N LYS A 46 2.92 12.53 10.70
CA LYS A 46 1.54 12.65 11.16
C LYS A 46 1.06 11.46 12.01
N TYR A 47 1.60 10.27 11.78
CA TYR A 47 1.16 9.01 12.35
C TYR A 47 2.30 8.21 12.99
N ASP A 48 1.98 7.06 13.58
CA ASP A 48 2.98 6.19 14.20
C ASP A 48 3.86 5.51 13.12
N GLU A 49 5.13 5.87 13.09
CA GLU A 49 6.09 5.31 12.14
C GLU A 49 6.28 3.79 12.27
N SER A 50 5.93 3.21 13.43
CA SER A 50 6.02 1.76 13.65
C SER A 50 4.97 0.97 12.87
N GLU A 51 3.94 1.64 12.34
CA GLU A 51 2.86 1.03 11.55
C GLU A 51 3.24 0.82 10.09
N ILE A 52 4.32 1.44 9.63
CA ILE A 52 4.76 1.31 8.23
C ILE A 52 6.18 0.78 8.11
N TYR A 53 6.44 0.14 6.99
CA TYR A 53 7.76 -0.30 6.56
C TYR A 53 7.95 0.05 5.09
N GLU A 54 8.97 0.85 4.80
CA GLU A 54 9.35 1.16 3.44
C GLU A 54 10.15 0.02 2.84
N CYS A 55 9.61 -0.66 1.83
CA CYS A 55 10.33 -1.74 1.15
C CYS A 55 11.55 -1.18 0.40
N PRO A 56 12.77 -1.66 0.68
CA PRO A 56 13.98 -1.18 0.03
C PRO A 56 14.12 -1.68 -1.42
N ILE A 57 13.36 -2.70 -1.81
CA ILE A 57 13.20 -3.02 -3.23
C ILE A 57 12.52 -1.81 -3.84
N CYS A 58 13.33 -0.99 -4.49
CA CYS A 58 12.98 0.38 -4.76
C CYS A 58 11.69 0.51 -5.55
N ILE A 59 11.61 -0.27 -6.63
CA ILE A 59 10.47 -0.16 -7.51
C ILE A 59 10.18 -1.53 -8.12
N VAL A 60 8.95 -1.97 -8.01
CA VAL A 60 8.52 -3.20 -8.67
C VAL A 60 8.16 -2.90 -10.11
N GLU A 61 8.96 -3.40 -11.04
CA GLU A 61 8.76 -3.31 -12.50
C GLU A 61 8.55 -4.68 -13.16
N SER A 62 8.82 -5.74 -12.42
CA SER A 62 8.78 -7.12 -12.94
C SER A 62 8.37 -8.10 -11.84
N GLU A 63 8.06 -9.32 -12.23
CA GLU A 63 7.76 -10.41 -11.30
C GLU A 63 8.98 -10.80 -10.46
N ILE A 64 10.19 -10.57 -10.94
CA ILE A 64 11.42 -10.80 -10.16
C ILE A 64 11.48 -9.80 -9.01
N HIS A 65 11.26 -8.50 -9.30
CA HIS A 65 11.20 -7.46 -8.26
C HIS A 65 10.04 -7.71 -7.29
N MET A 66 8.89 -8.19 -7.79
CA MET A 66 7.74 -8.57 -6.97
C MET A 66 8.10 -9.65 -5.95
N ILE A 67 8.78 -10.72 -6.37
CA ILE A 67 9.21 -11.80 -5.47
C ILE A 67 10.16 -11.26 -4.39
N GLN A 68 11.14 -10.44 -4.79
CA GLN A 68 12.08 -9.83 -3.86
C GLN A 68 11.39 -8.92 -2.84
N ALA A 69 10.42 -8.11 -3.30
CA ALA A 69 9.63 -7.25 -2.42
C ALA A 69 8.79 -8.06 -1.42
N LEU A 70 8.13 -9.13 -1.86
CA LEU A 70 7.35 -10.01 -0.97
C LEU A 70 8.24 -10.68 0.08
N GLU A 71 9.42 -11.15 -0.29
CA GLU A 71 10.38 -11.73 0.65
C GLU A 71 10.87 -10.70 1.67
N ASP A 72 11.13 -9.47 1.23
CA ASP A 72 11.62 -8.39 2.09
C ASP A 72 10.58 -7.97 3.12
N ILE A 73 9.35 -7.65 2.70
CA ILE A 73 8.28 -7.26 3.62
C ILE A 73 7.89 -8.39 4.59
N LYS A 74 7.99 -9.65 4.14
CA LYS A 74 7.80 -10.83 5.01
C LYS A 74 8.89 -10.90 6.08
N LYS A 75 10.17 -10.72 5.72
CA LYS A 75 11.29 -10.68 6.67
C LYS A 75 11.15 -9.52 7.66
N ALA A 76 10.61 -8.40 7.21
CA ALA A 76 10.33 -7.23 8.05
C ALA A 76 9.14 -7.44 9.02
N GLY A 77 8.41 -8.55 8.89
CA GLY A 77 7.25 -8.86 9.73
C GLY A 77 6.01 -8.03 9.39
N CYS A 78 5.89 -7.57 8.14
CA CYS A 78 4.69 -6.88 7.68
C CYS A 78 3.50 -7.85 7.62
N ASN A 79 2.36 -7.41 8.14
CA ASN A 79 1.10 -8.15 8.14
C ASN A 79 -0.02 -7.43 7.37
N ALA A 80 0.31 -6.35 6.68
CA ALA A 80 -0.51 -5.67 5.70
C ALA A 80 0.37 -5.11 4.58
N LEU A 81 -0.21 -4.92 3.40
CA LEU A 81 0.49 -4.45 2.21
C LEU A 81 -0.17 -3.18 1.66
N CYS A 82 0.63 -2.18 1.34
CA CYS A 82 0.24 -1.05 0.49
C CYS A 82 1.02 -1.12 -0.83
N VAL A 83 0.32 -1.34 -1.93
CA VAL A 83 0.86 -1.18 -3.28
C VAL A 83 0.70 0.28 -3.67
N TYR A 84 1.82 0.98 -3.83
CA TYR A 84 1.86 2.39 -4.15
C TYR A 84 2.25 2.64 -5.60
N LEU A 85 1.32 3.20 -6.37
CA LEU A 85 1.58 3.58 -7.75
C LEU A 85 2.22 4.97 -7.77
N GLY A 86 3.54 5.03 -7.75
CA GLY A 86 4.29 6.28 -7.92
C GLY A 86 4.28 6.79 -9.36
N ASN A 87 4.08 5.89 -10.32
CA ASN A 87 3.72 6.13 -11.71
C ASN A 87 2.73 5.06 -12.16
N PHE A 88 2.55 4.86 -13.47
CA PHE A 88 1.52 3.99 -14.03
C PHE A 88 1.50 2.55 -13.45
N GLY A 89 2.68 1.97 -13.19
CA GLY A 89 2.81 0.59 -12.69
C GLY A 89 2.63 -0.52 -13.73
N PRO A 90 3.21 -1.71 -13.48
CA PRO A 90 3.04 -2.90 -14.32
C PRO A 90 1.87 -3.74 -13.81
N GLU A 91 0.79 -3.83 -14.56
CA GLU A 91 -0.47 -4.45 -14.17
C GLU A 91 -0.38 -5.93 -13.72
N ILE A 92 0.63 -6.66 -14.20
CA ILE A 92 0.84 -8.05 -13.78
C ILE A 92 1.46 -8.08 -12.40
N SER A 93 2.66 -7.51 -12.24
CA SER A 93 3.45 -7.59 -11.01
C SER A 93 2.77 -6.91 -9.83
N GLU A 94 2.14 -5.75 -10.04
CA GLU A 94 1.43 -5.02 -8.98
C GLU A 94 0.21 -5.78 -8.45
N THR A 95 -0.56 -6.43 -9.31
CA THR A 95 -1.72 -7.21 -8.87
C THR A 95 -1.31 -8.55 -8.25
N LEU A 96 -0.21 -9.14 -8.72
CA LEU A 96 0.34 -10.35 -8.14
C LEU A 96 0.97 -10.10 -6.75
N LEU A 97 1.45 -8.89 -6.44
CA LEU A 97 1.83 -8.52 -5.07
C LEU A 97 0.68 -8.79 -4.10
N ALA A 98 -0.51 -8.26 -4.41
CA ALA A 98 -1.70 -8.47 -3.57
C ALA A 98 -2.15 -9.93 -3.54
N LYS A 99 -2.00 -10.66 -4.67
CA LYS A 99 -2.40 -12.07 -4.75
C LYS A 99 -1.54 -12.99 -3.89
N HIS A 100 -0.24 -12.73 -3.81
CA HIS A 100 0.73 -13.59 -3.14
C HIS A 100 1.12 -13.10 -1.74
N PHE A 101 0.65 -11.92 -1.34
CA PHE A 101 0.81 -11.46 0.03
C PHE A 101 -0.19 -12.18 0.95
N ASP A 102 0.32 -12.69 2.08
CA ASP A 102 -0.51 -13.36 3.09
C ASP A 102 -1.03 -12.34 4.09
N GLY A 103 -2.09 -11.62 3.73
CA GLY A 103 -2.70 -10.57 4.54
C GLY A 103 -3.50 -9.58 3.71
N PRO A 104 -4.10 -8.57 4.37
CA PRO A 104 -4.85 -7.53 3.70
C PRO A 104 -3.93 -6.64 2.85
N ALA A 105 -4.39 -6.29 1.66
CA ALA A 105 -3.69 -5.42 0.74
C ALA A 105 -4.54 -4.20 0.36
N MET A 106 -3.90 -3.06 0.16
CA MET A 106 -4.50 -1.85 -0.38
C MET A 106 -3.73 -1.31 -1.58
N PHE A 107 -4.39 -0.48 -2.38
CA PHE A 107 -3.80 0.25 -3.50
C PHE A 107 -4.07 1.74 -3.37
N VAL A 108 -3.04 2.55 -3.51
CA VAL A 108 -3.12 4.01 -3.63
C VAL A 108 -2.12 4.51 -4.67
N ALA A 109 -2.37 5.68 -5.23
CA ALA A 109 -1.58 6.22 -6.32
C ALA A 109 -1.25 7.71 -6.10
N ALA A 110 -0.11 8.12 -6.63
CA ALA A 110 0.32 9.52 -6.60
C ALA A 110 -0.51 10.38 -7.55
N ALA A 111 -0.99 11.52 -7.06
CA ALA A 111 -1.49 12.58 -7.92
C ALA A 111 -0.36 13.20 -8.74
N GLU A 112 -0.69 13.65 -9.95
CA GLU A 112 0.23 14.46 -10.73
C GLU A 112 0.38 15.85 -10.10
N GLU A 113 1.61 16.37 -10.13
CA GLU A 113 1.86 17.74 -9.72
C GLU A 113 1.23 18.71 -10.71
N ARG A 114 0.61 19.77 -10.18
CA ARG A 114 0.09 20.85 -11.00
C ARG A 114 1.24 21.67 -11.58
N GLY A 115 1.36 21.74 -12.88
CA GLY A 115 2.36 22.56 -13.54
C GLY A 115 2.28 22.48 -15.05
N ASP A 116 2.95 23.42 -15.70
CA ASP A 116 2.98 23.55 -17.17
C ASP A 116 3.81 22.45 -17.84
N ASN A 117 4.47 21.58 -17.08
CA ASN A 117 5.41 20.55 -17.55
C ASN A 117 4.88 19.13 -17.41
N LEU A 118 3.60 18.90 -17.62
CA LEU A 118 3.00 17.56 -17.61
C LEU A 118 3.76 16.52 -18.44
N CYS A 119 4.50 16.97 -19.47
CA CYS A 119 5.25 16.06 -20.34
C CYS A 119 6.57 15.56 -19.74
N GLN A 120 7.18 16.25 -18.79
CA GLN A 120 8.50 15.89 -18.23
C GLN A 120 8.43 15.18 -16.88
N GLY A 121 7.39 15.44 -16.10
CA GLY A 121 7.20 14.84 -14.78
C GLY A 121 5.99 13.91 -14.69
N ARG A 122 5.42 13.53 -15.82
CA ARG A 122 4.20 12.72 -15.87
C ARG A 122 4.47 11.27 -15.48
N GLY A 123 3.76 10.79 -14.47
CA GLY A 123 3.79 9.39 -14.04
C GLY A 123 2.55 8.59 -14.45
N ASP A 124 1.44 9.28 -14.77
CA ASP A 124 0.17 8.67 -15.18
C ASP A 124 -0.40 7.65 -14.18
N ALA A 125 -0.12 7.85 -12.91
CA ALA A 125 -0.53 6.92 -11.85
C ALA A 125 -2.05 6.81 -11.71
N TYR A 126 -2.81 7.85 -12.08
CA TYR A 126 -4.27 7.80 -12.16
C TYR A 126 -4.74 6.74 -13.17
N CYS A 127 -4.19 6.75 -14.38
CA CYS A 127 -4.50 5.74 -15.40
C CYS A 127 -4.02 4.36 -14.96
N GLY A 128 -2.87 4.30 -14.29
CA GLY A 128 -2.35 3.08 -13.67
C GLY A 128 -3.32 2.50 -12.64
N MET A 129 -3.91 3.34 -11.79
CA MET A 129 -4.90 2.90 -10.79
C MET A 129 -6.18 2.36 -11.44
N LEU A 130 -6.66 2.97 -12.52
CA LEU A 130 -7.79 2.43 -13.29
C LEU A 130 -7.45 1.05 -13.85
N ASN A 131 -6.25 0.90 -14.41
CA ASN A 131 -5.77 -0.37 -14.94
C ASN A 131 -5.60 -1.43 -13.83
N ALA A 132 -4.99 -1.08 -12.70
CA ALA A 132 -4.85 -1.95 -11.54
C ALA A 132 -6.21 -2.43 -11.03
N SER A 133 -7.16 -1.53 -10.84
CA SER A 133 -8.52 -1.84 -10.37
C SER A 133 -9.24 -2.82 -11.29
N TYR A 134 -9.15 -2.59 -12.60
CA TYR A 134 -9.71 -3.51 -13.60
C TYR A 134 -9.07 -4.89 -13.53
N ASN A 135 -7.74 -4.97 -13.47
CA ASN A 135 -7.01 -6.23 -13.45
C ASN A 135 -7.19 -7.00 -12.14
N LEU A 136 -7.28 -6.32 -10.98
CA LEU A 136 -7.64 -6.95 -9.71
C LEU A 136 -9.00 -7.64 -9.82
N ARG A 137 -10.00 -6.94 -10.36
CA ARG A 137 -11.34 -7.50 -10.57
C ARG A 137 -11.33 -8.68 -11.53
N LEU A 138 -10.66 -8.52 -12.69
CA LEU A 138 -10.57 -9.56 -13.73
C LEU A 138 -9.94 -10.85 -13.19
N ARG A 139 -8.94 -10.73 -12.33
CA ARG A 139 -8.24 -11.85 -11.71
C ARG A 139 -8.85 -12.35 -10.40
N ASN A 140 -9.98 -11.76 -9.99
CA ASN A 140 -10.64 -12.06 -8.71
C ASN A 140 -9.68 -11.92 -7.51
N ILE A 141 -8.83 -10.89 -7.55
CA ILE A 141 -7.92 -10.55 -6.46
C ILE A 141 -8.56 -9.45 -5.62
N LYS A 142 -8.67 -9.69 -4.32
CA LYS A 142 -9.27 -8.74 -3.40
C LYS A 142 -8.21 -7.79 -2.85
N ALA A 143 -8.52 -6.49 -2.89
CA ALA A 143 -7.71 -5.45 -2.27
C ALA A 143 -8.62 -4.29 -1.85
N TYR A 144 -8.21 -3.57 -0.82
CA TYR A 144 -8.86 -2.32 -0.45
C TYR A 144 -8.42 -1.21 -1.39
N ILE A 145 -9.38 -0.51 -1.96
CA ILE A 145 -9.15 0.69 -2.77
C ILE A 145 -10.00 1.80 -2.15
N PRO A 146 -9.40 2.89 -1.67
CA PRO A 146 -10.14 4.04 -1.17
C PRO A 146 -11.10 4.61 -2.24
N GLU A 147 -12.13 5.34 -1.82
CA GLU A 147 -13.07 5.99 -2.75
C GLU A 147 -12.35 6.93 -3.73
N TYR A 148 -11.36 7.66 -3.24
CA TYR A 148 -10.47 8.52 -4.03
C TYR A 148 -9.02 8.02 -3.86
N PRO A 149 -8.59 7.02 -4.64
CA PRO A 149 -7.32 6.33 -4.39
C PRO A 149 -6.08 7.07 -4.92
N VAL A 150 -6.24 8.27 -5.45
CA VAL A 150 -5.16 9.08 -6.04
C VAL A 150 -5.04 10.38 -5.27
N GLY A 151 -3.86 10.68 -4.73
CA GLY A 151 -3.65 11.87 -3.90
C GLY A 151 -2.21 12.33 -3.81
N THR A 152 -2.02 13.46 -3.15
CA THR A 152 -0.69 13.93 -2.72
C THR A 152 -0.07 12.95 -1.73
N ALA A 153 1.18 13.18 -1.36
CA ALA A 153 1.86 12.36 -0.34
C ALA A 153 1.09 12.34 0.98
N GLU A 154 0.58 13.50 1.41
CA GLU A 154 -0.20 13.67 2.64
C GLU A 154 -1.55 12.97 2.55
N GLU A 155 -2.28 13.13 1.44
CA GLU A 155 -3.55 12.46 1.21
C GLU A 155 -3.39 10.94 1.15
N CYS A 156 -2.34 10.43 0.50
CA CYS A 156 -2.02 9.01 0.50
C CYS A 156 -1.65 8.50 1.91
N ALA A 157 -0.94 9.29 2.71
CA ALA A 157 -0.66 8.95 4.10
C ALA A 157 -1.95 8.83 4.93
N ASP A 158 -2.92 9.72 4.71
CA ASP A 158 -4.23 9.67 5.36
C ASP A 158 -5.00 8.39 4.95
N MET A 159 -5.01 8.05 3.66
CA MET A 159 -5.64 6.81 3.16
C MET A 159 -5.00 5.56 3.77
N ILE A 160 -3.67 5.55 3.93
CA ILE A 160 -2.97 4.42 4.58
C ILE A 160 -3.34 4.33 6.06
N ASN A 161 -3.43 5.46 6.76
CA ASN A 161 -3.87 5.46 8.15
C ASN A 161 -5.33 4.97 8.31
N GLU A 162 -6.22 5.31 7.39
CA GLU A 162 -7.58 4.77 7.36
C GLU A 162 -7.63 3.26 7.13
N PHE A 163 -6.64 2.71 6.46
CA PHE A 163 -6.52 1.26 6.24
C PHE A 163 -6.05 0.50 7.49
N VAL A 164 -5.35 1.14 8.44
CA VAL A 164 -4.84 0.49 9.66
C VAL A 164 -5.93 -0.28 10.44
N PRO A 165 -7.09 0.32 10.78
CA PRO A 165 -8.16 -0.42 11.48
C PRO A 165 -8.76 -1.55 10.64
N ILE A 166 -8.83 -1.40 9.32
CA ILE A 166 -9.30 -2.44 8.40
C ILE A 166 -8.34 -3.64 8.43
N ALA A 167 -7.04 -3.38 8.34
CA ALA A 167 -6.00 -4.39 8.40
C ALA A 167 -5.97 -5.09 9.77
N ASN A 168 -6.12 -4.36 10.86
CA ASN A 168 -6.23 -4.91 12.21
C ASN A 168 -7.40 -5.90 12.33
N TRP A 169 -8.57 -5.50 11.85
CA TRP A 169 -9.76 -6.35 11.90
C TRP A 169 -9.56 -7.62 11.06
N SER A 170 -9.07 -7.48 9.83
CA SER A 170 -8.76 -8.62 8.95
C SER A 170 -7.80 -9.62 9.58
N ASN A 171 -6.74 -9.13 10.25
CA ASN A 171 -5.76 -9.97 10.93
C ASN A 171 -6.31 -10.63 12.20
N SER A 172 -7.30 -10.02 12.88
CA SER A 172 -7.88 -10.56 14.12
C SER A 172 -8.90 -11.67 13.89
N GLU A 173 -9.57 -11.68 12.74
CA GLU A 173 -10.60 -12.66 12.41
C GLU A 173 -10.06 -13.96 11.79
N SER A 174 -8.76 -14.05 11.52
CA SER A 174 -8.15 -15.20 10.86
C SER A 174 -7.31 -16.07 11.80
N PRO A 175 -7.91 -17.01 12.56
CA PRO A 175 -7.14 -18.08 13.20
C PRO A 175 -6.64 -19.14 12.22
N THR A 176 -7.14 -19.20 10.98
CA THR A 176 -6.89 -20.33 10.05
C THR A 176 -7.02 -20.02 8.55
N GLY A 177 -6.81 -18.77 8.10
CA GLY A 177 -6.82 -18.47 6.65
C GLY A 177 -7.22 -17.04 6.30
N PRO A 178 -6.84 -16.57 5.12
CA PRO A 178 -7.00 -15.16 4.74
C PRO A 178 -8.48 -14.82 4.55
N PHE A 179 -9.07 -14.09 5.49
CA PHE A 179 -10.35 -13.42 5.27
C PHE A 179 -10.09 -12.17 4.45
N GLN A 180 -10.46 -12.20 3.19
CA GLN A 180 -10.31 -11.07 2.29
C GLN A 180 -11.62 -10.27 2.28
N ILE A 181 -11.59 -9.05 2.85
CA ILE A 181 -12.71 -8.12 2.76
C ILE A 181 -12.71 -7.47 1.39
N THR A 182 -13.80 -7.62 0.67
CA THR A 182 -14.07 -6.82 -0.52
C THR A 182 -15.01 -5.69 -0.10
N VAL A 183 -14.47 -4.49 0.09
CA VAL A 183 -15.31 -3.30 0.17
C VAL A 183 -15.55 -2.86 -1.27
N PHE A 184 -16.76 -3.09 -1.76
CA PHE A 184 -17.21 -2.42 -2.99
C PHE A 184 -17.72 -1.06 -2.56
N ALA A 185 -17.11 0.01 -3.06
CA ALA A 185 -17.78 1.30 -3.10
C ALA A 185 -19.01 1.18 -4.02
N PRO A 186 -20.10 1.89 -3.70
CA PRO A 186 -21.35 1.84 -4.47
C PRO A 186 -21.20 2.35 -5.90
#